data_6ebc9d4133c088b4b389fc43203180da
#
_entry.id   6ebc9d4133c088b4b389fc43203180da
#
_cell.length_a   1.000
_cell.length_b   1.000
_cell.length_c   1.000
_cell.angle_alpha   90.00
_cell.angle_beta   90.00
_cell.angle_gamma   90.00
#
_symmetry.space_group_name_H-M   'P 1'
#
loop_
_entity.id
_entity.type
_entity.pdbx_description
1 polymer ?
#
loop_
_entity_poly.entity_id
_entity_poly.type
_entity_poly.pdbx_seq_one_letter_code
_entity_poly.pdbx_strand_id
1 'polypeptide(L)'
;MDDANVPSLSGLPLLGAADRADPLFRRTAALAWSDRNPYFFAGAAARGIGGPHIGLDMIWPMSIVTHAMNSDDDAVIRQCLTWLKTTHGGTGFMHESFHKDDPTKFTRPWFAWANTLFGELVLDIVRRKSKLM
;
A
#
# COMPACT_ATOMS: atom_id res chain seq x y z
N MET A 1 4.73 15.38 -4.20
CA MET A 1 5.26 14.43 -3.22
C MET A 1 4.09 13.91 -2.41
N ASP A 2 3.98 12.62 -2.25
CA ASP A 2 3.01 11.96 -1.38
C ASP A 2 3.75 10.96 -0.50
N ASP A 3 3.40 10.87 0.77
CA ASP A 3 3.85 9.81 1.65
C ASP A 3 2.70 8.85 1.94
N ALA A 4 2.98 7.72 2.57
CA ALA A 4 1.98 6.67 2.74
C ALA A 4 1.10 6.84 3.99
N ASN A 5 1.26 7.91 4.76
CA ASN A 5 0.36 8.20 5.87
C ASN A 5 -1.06 8.45 5.37
N VAL A 6 -2.05 7.92 6.07
CA VAL A 6 -3.45 8.26 5.82
C VAL A 6 -3.84 9.40 6.80
N PRO A 7 -4.28 10.54 6.31
CA PRO A 7 -4.67 10.86 4.92
C PRO A 7 -3.47 11.07 3.98
N SER A 8 -3.56 10.53 2.77
CA SER A 8 -2.61 10.70 1.67
C SER A 8 -3.38 10.92 0.38
N LEU A 9 -2.71 11.29 -0.71
CA LEU A 9 -3.38 11.41 -2.01
C LEU A 9 -3.99 10.08 -2.45
N SER A 10 -3.28 8.96 -2.22
CA SER A 10 -3.79 7.63 -2.53
C SER A 10 -4.92 7.17 -1.60
N GLY A 11 -5.05 7.75 -0.42
CA GLY A 11 -6.12 7.47 0.54
C GLY A 11 -7.42 8.22 0.31
N LEU A 12 -7.48 9.20 -0.61
CA LEU A 12 -8.66 10.06 -0.80
C LEU A 12 -9.97 9.30 -1.09
N PRO A 13 -9.99 8.24 -1.91
CA PRO A 13 -11.22 7.49 -2.12
C PRO A 13 -11.70 6.75 -0.88
N LEU A 14 -10.79 6.19 -0.09
CA LEU A 14 -11.12 5.53 1.18
C LEU A 14 -11.79 6.50 2.16
N LEU A 15 -11.37 7.76 2.15
CA LEU A 15 -11.92 8.82 2.98
C LEU A 15 -13.19 9.49 2.40
N GLY A 16 -13.65 9.04 1.23
CA GLY A 16 -14.79 9.63 0.55
C GLY A 16 -14.54 11.02 -0.04
N ALA A 17 -13.27 11.44 -0.16
CA ALA A 17 -12.88 12.76 -0.65
C ALA A 17 -12.63 12.79 -2.17
N ALA A 18 -12.59 11.65 -2.83
CA ALA A 18 -12.48 11.52 -4.29
C ALA A 18 -13.16 10.24 -4.77
N ASP A 19 -13.62 10.24 -6.02
CA ASP A 19 -14.03 9.02 -6.70
C ASP A 19 -12.78 8.35 -7.29
N ARG A 20 -12.57 7.05 -7.01
CA ARG A 20 -11.47 6.28 -7.59
C ARG A 20 -11.56 6.16 -9.12
N ALA A 21 -12.75 6.37 -9.72
CA ALA A 21 -12.94 6.41 -11.16
C ALA A 21 -12.60 7.76 -11.77
N ASP A 22 -12.47 8.83 -10.98
CA ASP A 22 -12.14 10.17 -11.46
C ASP A 22 -10.79 10.16 -12.21
N PRO A 23 -10.75 10.64 -13.45
CA PRO A 23 -9.52 10.70 -14.25
C PRO A 23 -8.40 11.54 -13.61
N LEU A 24 -8.74 12.60 -12.85
CA LEU A 24 -7.76 13.41 -12.13
C LEU A 24 -7.15 12.61 -10.99
N PHE A 25 -8.00 11.92 -10.20
CA PHE A 25 -7.52 11.04 -9.14
C PHE A 25 -6.62 9.95 -9.70
N ARG A 26 -7.02 9.24 -10.77
CA ARG A 26 -6.22 8.18 -11.40
C ARG A 26 -4.84 8.66 -11.84
N ARG A 27 -4.75 9.85 -12.46
CA ARG A 27 -3.47 10.44 -12.84
C ARG A 27 -2.61 10.80 -11.62
N THR A 28 -3.24 11.32 -10.57
CA THR A 28 -2.57 11.67 -9.31
C THR A 28 -2.03 10.41 -8.61
N ALA A 29 -2.84 9.37 -8.50
CA ALA A 29 -2.43 8.08 -7.93
C ALA A 29 -1.30 7.42 -8.73
N ALA A 30 -1.37 7.44 -10.06
CA ALA A 30 -0.30 6.92 -10.92
C ALA A 30 1.01 7.72 -10.77
N LEU A 31 0.93 9.05 -10.57
CA LEU A 31 2.10 9.88 -10.30
C LEU A 31 2.71 9.56 -8.93
N ALA A 32 1.88 9.44 -7.89
CA ALA A 32 2.34 9.07 -6.54
C ALA A 32 2.98 7.68 -6.52
N TRP A 33 2.50 6.75 -7.33
CA TRP A 33 3.00 5.37 -7.49
C TRP A 33 4.05 5.27 -8.61
N SER A 34 4.98 6.21 -8.70
CA SER A 34 6.02 6.24 -9.70
C SER A 34 7.31 6.87 -9.15
N ASP A 35 8.42 6.72 -9.89
CA ASP A 35 9.74 7.31 -9.59
C ASP A 35 9.75 8.86 -9.52
N ARG A 36 8.68 9.50 -9.99
CA ARG A 36 8.46 10.94 -9.83
C ARG A 36 8.09 11.33 -8.39
N ASN A 37 7.68 10.36 -7.57
CA ASN A 37 7.51 10.56 -6.14
C ASN A 37 8.79 10.12 -5.42
N PRO A 38 9.52 11.01 -4.71
CA PRO A 38 10.78 10.70 -4.07
C PRO A 38 10.66 9.65 -2.94
N TYR A 39 9.44 9.34 -2.50
CA TYR A 39 9.18 8.29 -1.51
C TYR A 39 8.60 7.01 -2.11
N PHE A 40 8.51 6.92 -3.43
CA PHE A 40 8.21 5.65 -4.09
C PHE A 40 9.49 4.82 -4.18
N PHE A 41 9.44 3.62 -3.65
CA PHE A 41 10.56 2.68 -3.65
C PHE A 41 10.16 1.40 -4.37
N ALA A 42 11.08 0.87 -5.17
CA ALA A 42 10.92 -0.41 -5.86
C ALA A 42 12.15 -1.27 -5.59
N GLY A 43 11.93 -2.46 -5.08
CA GLY A 43 12.98 -3.39 -4.72
C GLY A 43 12.62 -4.85 -4.97
N ALA A 44 13.46 -5.74 -4.49
CA ALA A 44 13.31 -7.18 -4.68
C ALA A 44 12.10 -7.76 -3.90
N ALA A 45 11.78 -7.20 -2.72
CA ALA A 45 10.68 -7.69 -1.90
C ALA A 45 9.33 -7.12 -2.33
N ALA A 46 9.26 -5.82 -2.63
CA ALA A 46 8.03 -5.15 -3.02
C ALA A 46 8.28 -3.79 -3.68
N ARG A 47 7.18 -3.17 -4.11
CA ARG A 47 7.11 -1.75 -4.49
C ARG A 47 6.07 -1.05 -3.64
N GLY A 48 6.30 0.21 -3.31
CA GLY A 48 5.36 1.00 -2.51
C GLY A 48 5.89 2.36 -2.14
N ILE A 49 5.07 3.11 -1.44
CA ILE A 49 5.39 4.45 -0.98
C ILE A 49 5.80 4.37 0.49
N GLY A 50 6.89 5.03 0.82
CA GLY A 50 7.36 5.23 2.19
C GLY A 50 6.99 6.60 2.73
N GLY A 51 7.89 7.17 3.53
CA GLY A 51 7.74 8.51 4.07
C GLY A 51 9.04 9.01 4.70
N PRO A 52 9.15 10.33 4.95
CA PRO A 52 10.42 10.93 5.36
C PRO A 52 10.89 10.48 6.76
N HIS A 53 9.99 10.10 7.65
CA HIS A 53 10.32 9.80 9.04
C HIS A 53 10.73 8.34 9.29
N ILE A 54 10.47 7.43 8.34
CA ILE A 54 10.86 6.02 8.46
C ILE A 54 12.17 5.70 7.74
N GLY A 55 12.74 6.66 7.01
CA GLY A 55 13.97 6.52 6.25
C GLY A 55 13.76 6.15 4.79
N LEU A 56 14.84 6.25 4.02
CA LEU A 56 14.86 5.88 2.61
C LEU A 56 14.78 4.35 2.45
N ASP A 57 14.26 3.92 1.31
CA ASP A 57 14.09 2.50 0.97
C ASP A 57 13.10 1.71 1.83
N MET A 58 12.39 2.40 2.73
CA MET A 58 11.37 1.81 3.58
C MET A 58 9.98 2.02 2.99
N ILE A 59 9.22 0.95 2.85
CA ILE A 59 7.87 0.92 2.28
C ILE A 59 6.85 0.76 3.41
N TRP A 60 5.79 1.54 3.37
CA TRP A 60 4.63 1.34 4.24
C TRP A 60 3.67 0.31 3.64
N PRO A 61 3.31 -0.76 4.35
CA PRO A 61 2.25 -1.68 3.91
C PRO A 61 0.95 -0.97 3.54
N MET A 62 0.62 0.11 4.25
CA MET A 62 -0.58 0.92 3.98
C MET A 62 -0.61 1.47 2.56
N SER A 63 0.53 1.80 1.95
CA SER A 63 0.60 2.26 0.56
C SER A 63 0.21 1.15 -0.42
N ILE A 64 0.64 -0.09 -0.15
CA ILE A 64 0.29 -1.26 -0.96
C ILE A 64 -1.21 -1.57 -0.83
N VAL A 65 -1.75 -1.46 0.39
CA VAL A 65 -3.18 -1.65 0.66
C VAL A 65 -4.02 -0.63 -0.11
N THR A 66 -3.70 0.67 -0.02
CA THR A 66 -4.45 1.71 -0.74
C THR A 66 -4.30 1.57 -2.25
N HIS A 67 -3.13 1.14 -2.76
CA HIS A 67 -2.95 0.86 -4.18
C HIS A 67 -3.87 -0.27 -4.67
N ALA A 68 -3.98 -1.36 -3.90
CA ALA A 68 -4.91 -2.44 -4.21
C ALA A 68 -6.39 -1.98 -4.17
N MET A 69 -6.77 -1.19 -3.16
CA MET A 69 -8.13 -0.66 -3.04
C MET A 69 -8.53 0.25 -4.21
N ASN A 70 -7.57 0.98 -4.77
CA ASN A 70 -7.79 1.90 -5.88
C ASN A 70 -7.78 1.21 -7.25
N SER A 71 -7.39 -0.07 -7.32
CA SER A 71 -7.30 -0.81 -8.58
C SER A 71 -8.57 -1.60 -8.87
N ASP A 72 -8.94 -1.63 -10.16
CA ASP A 72 -9.92 -2.57 -10.70
C ASP A 72 -9.26 -3.76 -11.43
N ASP A 73 -7.93 -3.73 -11.58
CA ASP A 73 -7.13 -4.78 -12.21
C ASP A 73 -6.83 -5.90 -11.20
N ASP A 74 -7.37 -7.09 -11.47
CA ASP A 74 -7.18 -8.28 -10.65
C ASP A 74 -5.71 -8.70 -10.53
N ALA A 75 -4.89 -8.46 -11.55
CA ALA A 75 -3.46 -8.78 -11.50
C ALA A 75 -2.72 -7.86 -10.53
N VAL A 76 -3.05 -6.57 -10.54
CA VAL A 76 -2.50 -5.59 -9.58
C VAL A 76 -2.91 -5.95 -8.15
N ILE A 77 -4.18 -6.27 -7.93
CA ILE A 77 -4.69 -6.65 -6.60
C ILE A 77 -3.96 -7.91 -6.09
N ARG A 78 -3.86 -8.96 -6.91
CA ARG A 78 -3.14 -10.18 -6.55
C ARG A 78 -1.67 -9.92 -6.23
N GLN A 79 -1.01 -9.06 -7.00
CA GLN A 79 0.38 -8.69 -6.75
C GLN A 79 0.53 -7.96 -5.41
N CYS A 80 -0.36 -7.03 -5.09
CA CYS A 80 -0.37 -6.34 -3.80
C CYS A 80 -0.59 -7.31 -2.63
N LEU A 81 -1.54 -8.24 -2.75
CA LEU A 81 -1.78 -9.28 -1.74
C LEU A 81 -0.55 -10.18 -1.57
N THR A 82 0.15 -10.52 -2.66
CA THR A 82 1.39 -11.29 -2.61
C THR A 82 2.46 -10.54 -1.83
N TRP A 83 2.71 -9.27 -2.13
CA TRP A 83 3.67 -8.45 -1.38
C TRP A 83 3.33 -8.37 0.11
N LEU A 84 2.06 -8.05 0.44
CA LEU A 84 1.62 -7.97 1.84
C LEU A 84 1.81 -9.31 2.58
N LYS A 85 1.53 -10.44 1.89
CA LYS A 85 1.72 -11.79 2.45
C LYS A 85 3.19 -12.16 2.64
N THR A 86 4.11 -11.65 1.82
CA THR A 86 5.53 -12.08 1.85
C THR A 86 6.44 -11.12 2.61
N THR A 87 5.95 -9.95 3.00
CA THR A 87 6.77 -8.91 3.67
C THR A 87 6.51 -8.75 5.16
N HIS A 88 5.85 -9.73 5.79
CA HIS A 88 5.57 -9.70 7.23
C HIS A 88 6.78 -10.10 8.12
N GLY A 89 7.97 -10.34 7.54
CA GLY A 89 9.20 -10.60 8.28
C GLY A 89 9.15 -11.77 9.29
N GLY A 90 8.25 -12.75 9.09
CA GLY A 90 8.03 -13.87 10.00
C GLY A 90 7.05 -13.60 11.14
N THR A 91 6.56 -12.38 11.32
CA THR A 91 5.67 -12.01 12.44
C THR A 91 4.21 -12.38 12.21
N GLY A 92 3.79 -12.52 10.95
CA GLY A 92 2.37 -12.71 10.57
C GLY A 92 1.52 -11.45 10.64
N PHE A 93 2.15 -10.28 10.90
CA PHE A 93 1.47 -8.99 11.03
C PHE A 93 1.99 -7.95 10.05
N MET A 94 1.18 -6.94 9.76
CA MET A 94 1.63 -5.75 9.03
C MET A 94 2.44 -4.86 9.96
N HIS A 95 3.63 -4.47 9.47
CA HIS A 95 4.53 -3.53 10.13
C HIS A 95 4.12 -2.08 9.87
N GLU A 96 4.74 -1.14 10.55
CA GLU A 96 4.70 0.26 10.14
C GLU A 96 5.37 0.43 8.79
N SER A 97 6.61 -0.07 8.64
CA SER A 97 7.33 -0.11 7.37
C SER A 97 8.29 -1.30 7.29
N PHE A 98 8.70 -1.64 6.07
CA PHE A 98 9.72 -2.66 5.80
C PHE A 98 10.63 -2.21 4.65
N HIS A 99 11.86 -2.74 4.62
CA HIS A 99 12.83 -2.39 3.59
C HIS A 99 12.47 -3.04 2.25
N LYS A 100 12.55 -2.28 1.16
CA LYS A 100 12.13 -2.69 -0.20
C LYS A 100 12.76 -3.97 -0.71
N ASP A 101 13.98 -4.30 -0.26
CA ASP A 101 14.74 -5.48 -0.70
C ASP A 101 14.83 -6.58 0.36
N ASP A 102 14.65 -6.24 1.65
CA ASP A 102 14.83 -7.15 2.77
C ASP A 102 13.70 -6.98 3.80
N PRO A 103 12.63 -7.77 3.71
CA PRO A 103 11.46 -7.63 4.59
C PRO A 103 11.73 -8.02 6.05
N THR A 104 12.92 -8.55 6.38
CA THR A 104 13.31 -8.78 7.78
C THR A 104 13.74 -7.50 8.49
N LYS A 105 14.04 -6.45 7.72
CA LYS A 105 14.31 -5.09 8.21
C LYS A 105 13.02 -4.28 8.21
N PHE A 106 12.42 -4.13 9.37
CA PHE A 106 11.13 -3.44 9.52
C PHE A 106 11.11 -2.56 10.78
N THR A 107 10.20 -1.59 10.77
CA THR A 107 9.84 -0.80 11.96
C THR A 107 8.54 -1.34 12.54
N ARG A 108 8.42 -1.34 13.87
CA ARG A 108 7.23 -1.77 14.62
C ARG A 108 6.66 -3.12 14.13
N PRO A 109 7.01 -4.24 14.76
CA PRO A 109 6.63 -5.59 14.32
C PRO A 109 5.10 -5.81 14.21
N TRP A 110 4.33 -5.02 14.94
CA TRP A 110 2.89 -4.94 14.86
C TRP A 110 2.46 -3.47 14.82
N PHE A 111 1.72 -3.06 13.81
CA PHE A 111 1.24 -1.70 13.65
C PHE A 111 -0.27 -1.71 13.42
N ALA A 112 -1.04 -1.25 14.41
CA ALA A 112 -2.50 -1.34 14.41
C ALA A 112 -3.12 -0.75 13.13
N TRP A 113 -2.64 0.41 12.72
CA TRP A 113 -3.15 1.13 11.55
C TRP A 113 -3.04 0.30 10.26
N ALA A 114 -1.87 -0.28 10.01
CA ALA A 114 -1.66 -1.12 8.83
C ALA A 114 -2.47 -2.42 8.89
N ASN A 115 -2.59 -3.05 10.06
CA ASN A 115 -3.35 -4.28 10.24
C ASN A 115 -4.86 -4.05 10.07
N THR A 116 -5.42 -2.95 10.60
CA THR A 116 -6.84 -2.63 10.42
C THR A 116 -7.16 -2.27 8.98
N LEU A 117 -6.28 -1.50 8.32
CA LEU A 117 -6.45 -1.15 6.91
C LEU A 117 -6.35 -2.39 5.99
N PHE A 118 -5.48 -3.34 6.32
CA PHE A 118 -5.42 -4.63 5.62
C PHE A 118 -6.73 -5.42 5.79
N GLY A 119 -7.31 -5.44 6.99
CA GLY A 119 -8.63 -6.02 7.22
C GLY A 119 -9.72 -5.38 6.35
N GLU A 120 -9.71 -4.06 6.21
CA GLU A 120 -10.64 -3.33 5.33
C GLU A 120 -10.43 -3.69 3.85
N LEU A 121 -9.16 -3.84 3.40
CA LEU A 121 -8.87 -4.32 2.05
C LEU A 121 -9.50 -5.70 1.78
N VAL A 122 -9.36 -6.64 2.72
CA VAL A 122 -9.95 -7.98 2.58
C VAL A 122 -11.47 -7.90 2.44
N LEU A 123 -12.14 -7.10 3.28
CA LEU A 123 -13.58 -6.88 3.19
C LEU A 123 -14.00 -6.21 1.88
N ASP A 124 -13.23 -5.24 1.40
CA ASP A 124 -13.47 -4.57 0.13
C ASP A 124 -13.34 -5.54 -1.06
N ILE A 125 -12.31 -6.41 -1.06
CA ILE A 125 -12.15 -7.44 -2.08
C ILE A 125 -13.32 -8.42 -2.06
N VAL A 126 -13.75 -8.90 -0.90
CA VAL A 126 -14.91 -9.79 -0.78
C VAL A 126 -16.17 -9.15 -1.38
N ARG A 127 -16.40 -7.87 -1.12
CA ARG A 127 -17.56 -7.14 -1.65
C ARG A 127 -17.51 -6.93 -3.16
N ARG A 128 -16.33 -6.57 -3.70
CA ARG A 128 -16.17 -6.15 -5.10
C ARG A 128 -15.72 -7.26 -6.03
N LYS A 129 -14.95 -8.19 -5.52
CA LYS A 129 -14.15 -9.15 -6.29
C LYS A 129 -14.20 -10.56 -5.68
N SER A 130 -15.41 -11.05 -5.36
CA SER A 130 -15.60 -12.34 -4.67
C SER A 130 -14.89 -13.54 -5.35
N LYS A 131 -14.51 -13.43 -6.63
CA LYS A 131 -13.75 -14.46 -7.37
C LYS A 131 -12.24 -14.41 -7.14
N LEU A 132 -11.72 -13.40 -6.42
CA LEU A 132 -10.30 -13.27 -6.11
C LEU A 132 -9.88 -13.98 -4.83
N MET A 133 -10.83 -14.32 -3.99
CA MET A 133 -10.67 -15.10 -2.76
C MET A 133 -10.93 -16.58 -3.07
#